data_66c4bcf8bdeb8c4c48ad4b91bec6edad
#
_entry.id   66c4bcf8bdeb8c4c48ad4b91bec6edad
#
_cell.length_a   1.000
_cell.length_b   1.000
_cell.length_c   1.000
_cell.angle_alpha   90.00
_cell.angle_beta   90.00
_cell.angle_gamma   90.00
#
_symmetry.space_group_name_H-M   'P 1'
#
loop_
_entity.id
_entity.type
_entity.pdbx_description
1 polymer ?
#
loop_
_entity_poly.entity_id
_entity_poly.type
_entity_poly.pdbx_seq_one_letter_code
_entity_poly.pdbx_strand_id
1 'polypeptide(L)'
;GFVFKKDDKYGYILTNSHVVETGTEHYAIFTNNEKVKVELVGNDTYSDVAVLSVNSKNIVSVAELGSSENLRVGDTAFTVGAPLDATAYSWTVTRGIISGKNRKVEVSVSVNNSFVMNVLQTDAPINSGNSGGPLCNVNGEVIGITNMKISNTTVEGMGFAIPIEVAVEYANKFINKEAIVRPYLGISMYDASNTILKVDGVYVVSVEENSSAAKAGIKEGDIIT
;
A
#
# COMPACT_ATOMS: atom_id res chain seq x y z
N GLY A 1 -4.42 7.44 -8.31
CA GLY A 1 -2.97 7.44 -8.57
C GLY A 1 -2.41 8.81 -8.87
N PHE A 2 -1.09 8.93 -8.86
CA PHE A 2 -0.37 10.16 -9.21
C PHE A 2 0.93 9.83 -9.95
N VAL A 3 1.37 10.76 -10.82
CA VAL A 3 2.65 10.60 -11.52
C VAL A 3 3.78 10.95 -10.57
N PHE A 4 4.67 9.99 -10.29
CA PHE A 4 5.79 10.19 -9.35
C PHE A 4 7.16 10.25 -10.03
N LYS A 5 7.23 9.83 -11.31
CA LYS A 5 8.48 9.79 -12.07
C LYS A 5 8.19 9.95 -13.57
N LYS A 6 9.10 10.56 -14.28
CA LYS A 6 9.07 10.70 -15.74
C LYS A 6 10.48 10.58 -16.30
N ASP A 7 10.62 9.86 -17.41
CA ASP A 7 11.82 9.85 -18.24
C ASP A 7 11.49 10.30 -19.68
N ASP A 8 12.41 10.16 -20.59
CA ASP A 8 12.24 10.60 -21.99
C ASP A 8 11.11 9.85 -22.71
N LYS A 9 10.80 8.63 -22.31
CA LYS A 9 9.86 7.74 -22.98
C LYS A 9 8.57 7.57 -22.20
N TYR A 10 8.64 7.42 -20.88
CA TYR A 10 7.52 7.08 -20.02
C TYR A 10 7.31 8.04 -18.87
N GLY A 11 6.05 8.21 -18.48
CA GLY A 11 5.66 8.65 -17.17
C GLY A 11 5.17 7.46 -16.36
N TYR A 12 5.50 7.43 -15.07
CA TYR A 12 5.14 6.36 -14.14
C TYR A 12 4.15 6.86 -13.11
N ILE A 13 3.03 6.14 -13.03
CA ILE A 13 1.92 6.45 -12.12
C ILE A 13 1.98 5.45 -10.97
N LEU A 14 2.00 5.96 -9.75
CA LEU A 14 1.95 5.19 -8.52
C LEU A 14 0.51 5.11 -8.00
N THR A 15 0.07 3.92 -7.61
CA THR A 15 -1.27 3.66 -7.08
C THR A 15 -1.27 2.40 -6.21
N ASN A 16 -2.44 1.95 -5.72
CA ASN A 16 -2.56 0.68 -5.01
C ASN A 16 -2.73 -0.51 -5.96
N SER A 17 -2.26 -1.69 -5.53
CA SER A 17 -2.47 -2.96 -6.24
C SER A 17 -3.95 -3.27 -6.39
N HIS A 18 -4.75 -3.17 -5.33
CA HIS A 18 -6.18 -3.47 -5.38
C HIS A 18 -6.96 -2.57 -6.36
N VAL A 19 -6.45 -1.39 -6.72
CA VAL A 19 -7.08 -0.49 -7.71
C VAL A 19 -6.96 -1.03 -9.13
N VAL A 20 -5.90 -1.81 -9.40
CA VAL A 20 -5.60 -2.37 -10.73
C VAL A 20 -5.83 -3.89 -10.84
N GLU A 21 -6.20 -4.55 -9.75
CA GLU A 21 -6.45 -6.00 -9.73
C GLU A 21 -7.64 -6.42 -10.61
N THR A 22 -8.63 -5.54 -10.75
CA THR A 22 -9.85 -5.83 -11.53
C THR A 22 -9.79 -5.17 -12.90
N GLY A 23 -9.90 -5.97 -13.93
CA GLY A 23 -9.92 -5.48 -15.31
C GLY A 23 -8.66 -5.88 -16.10
N THR A 24 -8.84 -5.94 -17.42
CA THR A 24 -7.78 -6.27 -18.38
C THR A 24 -7.18 -5.02 -19.01
N GLU A 25 -7.81 -3.88 -18.85
CA GLU A 25 -7.37 -2.59 -19.40
C GLU A 25 -7.49 -1.50 -18.35
N HIS A 26 -6.46 -0.66 -18.26
CA HIS A 26 -6.40 0.43 -17.31
C HIS A 26 -6.32 1.77 -18.05
N TYR A 27 -6.97 2.78 -17.49
CA TYR A 27 -6.99 4.14 -18.03
C TYR A 27 -6.69 5.15 -16.93
N ALA A 28 -5.91 6.16 -17.25
CA ALA A 28 -5.72 7.35 -16.42
C ALA A 28 -6.49 8.54 -17.01
N ILE A 29 -7.15 9.30 -16.14
CA ILE A 29 -7.74 10.60 -16.50
C ILE A 29 -6.83 11.66 -15.89
N PHE A 30 -6.22 12.49 -16.75
CA PHE A 30 -5.32 13.55 -16.33
C PHE A 30 -6.04 14.85 -16.01
N THR A 31 -5.33 15.82 -15.45
CA THR A 31 -5.89 17.13 -15.05
C THR A 31 -6.45 17.96 -16.21
N ASN A 32 -6.04 17.65 -17.43
CA ASN A 32 -6.61 18.20 -18.66
C ASN A 32 -7.85 17.46 -19.17
N ASN A 33 -8.41 16.51 -18.36
CA ASN A 33 -9.52 15.62 -18.68
C ASN A 33 -9.25 14.62 -19.82
N GLU A 34 -8.01 14.47 -20.26
CA GLU A 34 -7.67 13.42 -21.22
C GLU A 34 -7.68 12.05 -20.56
N LYS A 35 -8.45 11.12 -21.14
CA LYS A 35 -8.46 9.70 -20.79
C LYS A 35 -7.46 8.96 -21.65
N VAL A 36 -6.40 8.44 -21.05
CA VAL A 36 -5.32 7.76 -21.74
C VAL A 36 -5.18 6.33 -21.24
N LYS A 37 -5.02 5.37 -22.15
CA LYS A 37 -4.71 3.98 -21.82
C LYS A 37 -3.32 3.90 -21.19
N VAL A 38 -3.21 3.19 -20.08
CA VAL A 38 -1.96 2.99 -19.34
C VAL A 38 -1.64 1.49 -19.24
N GLU A 39 -0.37 1.15 -19.08
CA GLU A 39 0.09 -0.22 -18.99
C GLU A 39 0.59 -0.53 -17.59
N LEU A 40 0.23 -1.70 -17.07
CA LEU A 40 0.73 -2.18 -15.77
C LEU A 40 2.21 -2.56 -15.92
N VAL A 41 3.07 -1.90 -15.15
CA VAL A 41 4.51 -2.20 -15.06
C VAL A 41 4.76 -3.31 -14.05
N GLY A 42 4.07 -3.26 -12.93
CA GLY A 42 4.12 -4.26 -11.89
C GLY A 42 3.24 -3.87 -10.72
N ASN A 43 2.87 -4.88 -9.95
CA ASN A 43 2.11 -4.69 -8.71
C ASN A 43 2.46 -5.78 -7.71
N ASP A 44 2.13 -5.52 -6.46
CA ASP A 44 2.31 -6.46 -5.38
C ASP A 44 1.18 -6.33 -4.35
N THR A 45 0.47 -7.42 -4.14
CA THR A 45 -0.71 -7.49 -3.27
C THR A 45 -0.35 -7.33 -1.79
N TYR A 46 0.85 -7.73 -1.37
CA TYR A 46 1.29 -7.63 0.03
C TYR A 46 1.65 -6.21 0.44
N SER A 47 2.33 -5.47 -0.41
CA SER A 47 2.60 -4.04 -0.16
C SER A 47 1.44 -3.15 -0.59
N ASP A 48 0.50 -3.70 -1.35
CA ASP A 48 -0.60 -3.02 -2.00
C ASP A 48 -0.15 -1.81 -2.85
N VAL A 49 0.98 -1.98 -3.53
CA VAL A 49 1.58 -0.98 -4.42
C VAL A 49 1.50 -1.46 -5.86
N ALA A 50 1.16 -0.57 -6.77
CA ALA A 50 1.21 -0.80 -8.21
C ALA A 50 1.81 0.39 -8.95
N VAL A 51 2.46 0.10 -10.07
CA VAL A 51 2.99 1.10 -11.00
C VAL A 51 2.40 0.87 -12.37
N LEU A 52 1.89 1.94 -12.93
CA LEU A 52 1.43 2.00 -14.31
C LEU A 52 2.35 2.91 -15.12
N SER A 53 2.47 2.66 -16.42
CA SER A 53 3.23 3.51 -17.33
C SER A 53 2.34 4.09 -18.42
N VAL A 54 2.73 5.26 -18.89
CA VAL A 54 2.11 5.97 -20.00
C VAL A 54 3.18 6.70 -20.80
N ASN A 55 2.90 7.04 -22.06
CA ASN A 55 3.83 7.84 -22.85
C ASN A 55 4.11 9.19 -22.16
N SER A 56 5.40 9.56 -22.06
CA SER A 56 5.85 10.77 -21.34
C SER A 56 5.21 12.07 -21.89
N LYS A 57 4.77 12.08 -23.14
CA LYS A 57 4.08 13.23 -23.75
C LYS A 57 2.72 13.54 -23.12
N ASN A 58 2.08 12.54 -22.50
CA ASN A 58 0.78 12.70 -21.83
C ASN A 58 0.93 13.24 -20.40
N ILE A 59 2.16 13.37 -19.89
CA ILE A 59 2.40 13.82 -18.53
C ILE A 59 2.35 15.32 -18.44
N VAL A 60 1.35 15.83 -17.71
CA VAL A 60 1.15 17.26 -17.45
C VAL A 60 2.10 17.74 -16.35
N SER A 61 2.22 16.96 -15.25
CA SER A 61 3.09 17.28 -14.12
C SER A 61 3.52 16.02 -13.40
N VAL A 62 4.61 16.12 -12.65
CA VAL A 62 5.12 15.06 -11.77
C VAL A 62 4.97 15.56 -10.33
N ALA A 63 4.44 14.71 -9.45
CA ALA A 63 4.28 15.03 -8.04
C ALA A 63 5.65 15.16 -7.37
N GLU A 64 5.79 16.13 -6.49
CA GLU A 64 6.94 16.27 -5.63
C GLU A 64 6.81 15.27 -4.47
N LEU A 65 7.87 14.51 -4.20
CA LEU A 65 7.89 13.52 -3.14
C LEU A 65 8.53 14.14 -1.90
N GLY A 66 7.81 14.06 -0.79
CA GLY A 66 8.31 14.43 0.53
C GLY A 66 8.90 13.22 1.27
N SER A 67 8.91 13.32 2.60
CA SER A 67 9.34 12.22 3.47
C SER A 67 8.33 11.97 4.57
N SER A 68 8.02 10.69 4.81
CA SER A 68 7.20 10.26 5.93
C SER A 68 8.00 10.12 7.24
N GLU A 69 9.32 10.06 7.16
CA GLU A 69 10.18 9.84 8.32
C GLU A 69 10.17 11.02 9.30
N ASN A 70 10.14 12.24 8.77
CA ASN A 70 10.21 13.47 9.54
C ASN A 70 8.86 14.01 10.01
N LEU A 71 7.76 13.35 9.69
CA LEU A 71 6.42 13.73 10.11
C LEU A 71 6.27 13.65 11.64
N ARG A 72 5.44 14.51 12.19
CA ARG A 72 5.00 14.47 13.58
C ARG A 72 3.51 14.24 13.65
N VAL A 73 3.06 13.55 14.68
CA VAL A 73 1.64 13.47 15.00
C VAL A 73 1.11 14.88 15.24
N GLY A 74 0.00 15.21 14.59
CA GLY A 74 -0.58 16.56 14.56
C GLY A 74 -0.21 17.39 13.32
N ASP A 75 0.77 16.97 12.52
CA ASP A 75 1.09 17.66 11.26
C ASP A 75 -0.11 17.59 10.31
N THR A 76 -0.46 18.73 9.70
CA THR A 76 -1.57 18.80 8.73
C THR A 76 -1.24 17.96 7.50
N ALA A 77 -2.23 17.17 7.07
CA ALA A 77 -2.16 16.39 5.84
C ALA A 77 -3.46 16.51 5.05
N PHE A 78 -3.37 16.33 3.73
CA PHE A 78 -4.54 16.28 2.87
C PHE A 78 -4.38 15.20 1.80
N THR A 79 -5.52 14.69 1.31
CA THR A 79 -5.53 13.72 0.23
C THR A 79 -6.23 14.28 -0.98
N VAL A 80 -5.86 13.79 -2.16
CA VAL A 80 -6.50 14.12 -3.43
C VAL A 80 -7.02 12.84 -4.06
N GLY A 81 -8.30 12.84 -4.46
CA GLY A 81 -8.94 11.66 -5.04
C GLY A 81 -10.05 12.00 -6.00
N ALA A 82 -10.75 10.97 -6.45
CA ALA A 82 -11.93 11.08 -7.32
C ALA A 82 -13.02 10.13 -6.80
N PRO A 83 -13.70 10.49 -5.69
CA PRO A 83 -14.73 9.65 -5.08
C PRO A 83 -15.97 9.55 -5.97
N LEU A 84 -16.65 8.40 -5.89
CA LEU A 84 -17.93 8.09 -6.53
C LEU A 84 -17.89 8.07 -8.07
N ASP A 85 -17.57 9.17 -8.70
CA ASP A 85 -17.46 9.32 -10.16
C ASP A 85 -16.19 10.08 -10.50
N ALA A 86 -15.32 9.41 -11.23
CA ALA A 86 -13.99 9.95 -11.57
C ALA A 86 -14.04 11.20 -12.49
N THR A 87 -15.20 11.49 -13.10
CA THR A 87 -15.37 12.65 -13.96
C THR A 87 -16.04 13.80 -13.20
N ALA A 88 -17.10 13.48 -12.43
CA ALA A 88 -17.89 14.50 -11.72
C ALA A 88 -17.19 15.02 -10.46
N TYR A 89 -16.42 14.15 -9.76
CA TYR A 89 -15.78 14.46 -8.48
C TYR A 89 -14.26 14.31 -8.51
N SER A 90 -13.65 14.41 -9.70
CA SER A 90 -12.19 14.43 -9.83
C SER A 90 -11.60 15.59 -9.00
N TRP A 91 -10.42 15.35 -8.45
CA TRP A 91 -9.65 16.33 -7.66
C TRP A 91 -10.31 16.74 -6.34
N THR A 92 -11.18 15.89 -5.79
CA THR A 92 -11.72 16.09 -4.45
C THR A 92 -10.59 16.06 -3.44
N VAL A 93 -10.50 17.11 -2.63
CA VAL A 93 -9.50 17.24 -1.56
C VAL A 93 -10.17 17.04 -0.21
N THR A 94 -9.60 16.16 0.62
CA THR A 94 -9.96 16.06 2.03
C THR A 94 -8.75 16.42 2.90
N ARG A 95 -9.00 17.03 4.05
CA ARG A 95 -7.95 17.50 4.97
C ARG A 95 -8.13 16.89 6.35
N GLY A 96 -7.02 16.61 6.99
CA GLY A 96 -6.90 16.18 8.38
C GLY A 96 -5.47 16.38 8.88
N ILE A 97 -5.06 15.51 9.80
CA ILE A 97 -3.72 15.48 10.38
C ILE A 97 -3.11 14.07 10.29
N ILE A 98 -1.83 14.00 10.53
CA ILE A 98 -1.17 12.72 10.82
C ILE A 98 -1.55 12.33 12.26
N SER A 99 -2.43 11.32 12.39
CA SER A 99 -2.93 10.83 13.69
C SER A 99 -1.99 9.79 14.31
N GLY A 100 -1.11 9.18 13.51
CA GLY A 100 -0.14 8.20 13.98
C GLY A 100 0.89 7.84 12.92
N LYS A 101 2.03 7.35 13.40
CA LYS A 101 3.13 6.84 12.59
C LYS A 101 3.46 5.41 13.01
N ASN A 102 4.06 4.65 12.12
CA ASN A 102 4.51 3.29 12.40
C ASN A 102 3.40 2.39 13.00
N ARG A 103 2.15 2.60 12.53
CA ARG A 103 1.04 1.75 12.94
C ARG A 103 1.13 0.40 12.27
N LYS A 104 1.22 -0.65 13.06
CA LYS A 104 1.17 -2.03 12.58
C LYS A 104 -0.29 -2.43 12.42
N VAL A 105 -0.71 -2.64 11.19
CA VAL A 105 -2.08 -3.03 10.85
C VAL A 105 -2.05 -4.37 10.13
N GLU A 106 -2.85 -5.31 10.59
CA GLU A 106 -3.01 -6.60 9.95
C GLU A 106 -3.93 -6.45 8.72
N VAL A 107 -3.46 -6.92 7.59
CA VAL A 107 -4.19 -6.89 6.30
C VAL A 107 -4.41 -8.31 5.82
N SER A 108 -5.66 -8.70 5.63
CA SER A 108 -6.01 -10.01 5.07
C SER A 108 -5.90 -9.99 3.55
N VAL A 109 -5.15 -10.93 3.00
CA VAL A 109 -5.04 -11.16 1.54
C VAL A 109 -6.01 -12.25 1.11
N SER A 110 -6.22 -13.25 1.97
CA SER A 110 -7.18 -14.34 1.76
C SER A 110 -7.64 -14.87 3.12
N VAL A 111 -8.56 -15.84 3.11
CA VAL A 111 -9.19 -16.42 4.33
C VAL A 111 -8.16 -16.89 5.38
N ASN A 112 -6.97 -17.33 4.95
CA ASN A 112 -5.94 -17.87 5.83
C ASN A 112 -4.58 -17.18 5.66
N ASN A 113 -4.55 -16.02 5.03
CA ASN A 113 -3.30 -15.32 4.76
C ASN A 113 -3.45 -13.83 5.07
N SER A 114 -2.84 -13.42 6.17
CA SER A 114 -2.72 -12.04 6.58
C SER A 114 -1.25 -11.66 6.74
N PHE A 115 -0.98 -10.37 6.67
CA PHE A 115 0.35 -9.83 6.92
C PHE A 115 0.23 -8.48 7.63
N VAL A 116 1.30 -8.08 8.28
CA VAL A 116 1.34 -6.81 9.01
C VAL A 116 1.99 -5.74 8.13
N MET A 117 1.25 -4.68 7.87
CA MET A 117 1.77 -3.47 7.23
C MET A 117 2.11 -2.41 8.27
N ASN A 118 3.22 -1.70 8.01
CA ASN A 118 3.57 -0.51 8.78
C ASN A 118 3.08 0.73 8.01
N VAL A 119 2.15 1.48 8.60
CA VAL A 119 1.44 2.54 7.90
C VAL A 119 1.41 3.86 8.68
N LEU A 120 1.12 4.94 7.96
CA LEU A 120 0.70 6.22 8.52
C LEU A 120 -0.80 6.16 8.82
N GLN A 121 -1.21 6.78 9.91
CA GLN A 121 -2.62 7.01 10.26
C GLN A 121 -2.96 8.47 10.07
N THR A 122 -4.14 8.76 9.52
CA THR A 122 -4.70 10.11 9.36
C THR A 122 -6.19 10.11 9.66
N ASP A 123 -6.72 11.24 10.09
CA ASP A 123 -8.16 11.50 10.23
C ASP A 123 -8.74 12.22 9.00
N ALA A 124 -7.91 12.57 8.01
CA ALA A 124 -8.41 13.02 6.71
C ALA A 124 -9.39 11.98 6.15
N PRO A 125 -10.62 12.35 5.78
CA PRO A 125 -11.60 11.41 5.27
C PRO A 125 -11.08 10.64 4.04
N ILE A 126 -10.95 9.31 4.18
CA ILE A 126 -10.56 8.40 3.11
C ILE A 126 -11.79 7.57 2.74
N ASN A 127 -12.25 7.74 1.51
CA ASN A 127 -13.43 7.09 0.96
C ASN A 127 -13.07 6.36 -0.33
N SER A 128 -14.00 5.56 -0.85
CA SER A 128 -13.86 4.96 -2.18
C SER A 128 -13.57 6.04 -3.23
N GLY A 129 -12.46 5.88 -3.96
CA GLY A 129 -11.95 6.84 -4.95
C GLY A 129 -10.71 7.64 -4.47
N ASN A 130 -10.40 7.65 -3.16
CA ASN A 130 -9.14 8.21 -2.68
C ASN A 130 -8.01 7.15 -2.68
N SER A 131 -8.34 5.86 -2.59
CA SER A 131 -7.35 4.77 -2.63
C SER A 131 -6.40 4.91 -3.82
N GLY A 132 -5.11 4.75 -3.57
CA GLY A 132 -4.05 4.94 -4.56
C GLY A 132 -3.71 6.40 -4.84
N GLY A 133 -4.46 7.34 -4.27
CA GLY A 133 -4.18 8.77 -4.34
C GLY A 133 -3.08 9.21 -3.38
N PRO A 134 -2.55 10.44 -3.54
CA PRO A 134 -1.53 10.96 -2.66
C PRO A 134 -2.09 11.40 -1.31
N LEU A 135 -1.36 11.11 -0.24
CA LEU A 135 -1.41 11.84 1.02
C LEU A 135 -0.29 12.87 1.00
N CYS A 136 -0.62 14.15 1.13
CA CYS A 136 0.32 15.25 1.00
C CYS A 136 0.48 16.00 2.33
N ASN A 137 1.66 16.60 2.52
CA ASN A 137 1.91 17.59 3.57
C ASN A 137 1.44 19.00 3.13
N VAL A 138 1.65 19.99 3.98
CA VAL A 138 1.24 21.39 3.71
C VAL A 138 1.99 22.05 2.56
N ASN A 139 3.14 21.53 2.15
CA ASN A 139 3.91 22.01 1.00
C ASN A 139 3.41 21.39 -0.34
N GLY A 140 2.47 20.46 -0.29
CA GLY A 140 2.02 19.70 -1.46
C GLY A 140 2.89 18.49 -1.81
N GLU A 141 3.89 18.19 -1.00
CA GLU A 141 4.77 17.04 -1.19
C GLU A 141 4.06 15.75 -0.76
N VAL A 142 4.16 14.70 -1.56
CA VAL A 142 3.55 13.41 -1.28
C VAL A 142 4.34 12.66 -0.21
N ILE A 143 3.69 12.35 0.90
CA ILE A 143 4.26 11.65 2.07
C ILE A 143 3.74 10.22 2.22
N GLY A 144 2.72 9.82 1.43
CA GLY A 144 2.18 8.47 1.43
C GLY A 144 1.14 8.26 0.35
N ILE A 145 0.68 7.01 0.23
CA ILE A 145 -0.41 6.59 -0.66
C ILE A 145 -1.59 6.20 0.20
N THR A 146 -2.74 6.87 0.01
CA THR A 146 -3.97 6.54 0.75
C THR A 146 -4.44 5.13 0.43
N ASN A 147 -4.91 4.42 1.45
CA ASN A 147 -5.30 3.02 1.35
C ASN A 147 -6.58 2.73 2.13
N MET A 148 -7.69 2.51 1.42
CA MET A 148 -8.97 2.20 2.04
C MET A 148 -9.09 0.71 2.41
N LYS A 149 -8.34 -0.19 1.78
CA LYS A 149 -8.36 -1.63 2.10
C LYS A 149 -7.93 -1.92 3.54
N ILE A 150 -7.09 -1.05 4.09
CA ILE A 150 -6.58 -1.14 5.46
C ILE A 150 -7.55 -0.47 6.45
N SER A 151 -8.37 0.48 5.98
CA SER A 151 -9.27 1.26 6.83
C SER A 151 -10.41 0.38 7.35
N ASN A 152 -10.62 0.39 8.66
CA ASN A 152 -11.79 -0.23 9.25
C ASN A 152 -13.00 0.68 9.00
N THR A 153 -13.92 0.27 8.14
CA THR A 153 -15.10 1.04 7.74
C THR A 153 -16.09 1.31 8.89
N THR A 154 -15.90 0.67 10.04
CA THR A 154 -16.78 0.85 11.21
C THR A 154 -16.31 1.97 12.15
N VAL A 155 -15.12 2.52 11.95
CA VAL A 155 -14.56 3.60 12.79
C VAL A 155 -14.29 4.82 11.93
N GLU A 156 -15.07 5.88 12.16
CA GLU A 156 -14.83 7.17 11.50
C GLU A 156 -13.53 7.82 11.99
N GLY A 157 -12.86 8.56 11.10
CA GLY A 157 -11.61 9.27 11.44
C GLY A 157 -10.37 8.38 11.55
N MET A 158 -10.43 7.14 11.06
CA MET A 158 -9.28 6.23 10.98
C MET A 158 -8.98 5.85 9.53
N GLY A 159 -8.22 6.70 8.87
CA GLY A 159 -7.64 6.45 7.55
C GLY A 159 -6.18 6.01 7.66
N PHE A 160 -5.71 5.26 6.66
CA PHE A 160 -4.33 4.79 6.60
C PHE A 160 -3.70 5.10 5.26
N ALA A 161 -2.38 5.26 5.28
CA ALA A 161 -1.59 5.45 4.07
C ALA A 161 -0.26 4.67 4.15
N ILE A 162 0.15 4.12 3.02
CA ILE A 162 1.46 3.50 2.86
C ILE A 162 2.50 4.61 2.81
N PRO A 163 3.57 4.58 3.65
CA PRO A 163 4.64 5.56 3.60
C PRO A 163 5.24 5.69 2.21
N ILE A 164 5.58 6.91 1.79
CA ILE A 164 6.05 7.15 0.41
C ILE A 164 7.35 6.43 0.10
N GLU A 165 8.26 6.32 1.08
CA GLU A 165 9.54 5.63 0.92
C GLU A 165 9.34 4.15 0.59
N VAL A 166 8.40 3.49 1.29
CA VAL A 166 8.04 2.09 1.04
C VAL A 166 7.47 1.94 -0.37
N ALA A 167 6.53 2.80 -0.74
CA ALA A 167 5.90 2.75 -2.04
C ALA A 167 6.90 2.97 -3.19
N VAL A 168 7.82 3.91 -3.05
CA VAL A 168 8.87 4.21 -4.05
C VAL A 168 9.89 3.07 -4.15
N GLU A 169 10.23 2.41 -3.03
CA GLU A 169 11.10 1.23 -3.06
C GLU A 169 10.51 0.12 -3.94
N TYR A 170 9.24 -0.25 -3.71
CA TYR A 170 8.55 -1.24 -4.56
C TYR A 170 8.41 -0.78 -6.00
N ALA A 171 8.05 0.49 -6.22
CA ALA A 171 7.92 1.05 -7.54
C ALA A 171 9.22 0.96 -8.36
N ASN A 172 10.36 1.25 -7.75
CA ASN A 172 11.65 1.12 -8.41
C ASN A 172 11.98 -0.34 -8.76
N LYS A 173 11.67 -1.31 -7.88
CA LYS A 173 11.81 -2.74 -8.18
C LYS A 173 10.99 -3.14 -9.41
N PHE A 174 9.74 -2.67 -9.51
CA PHE A 174 8.89 -2.96 -10.68
C PHE A 174 9.47 -2.36 -11.96
N ILE A 175 9.89 -1.09 -11.94
CA ILE A 175 10.48 -0.41 -13.10
C ILE A 175 11.75 -1.12 -13.55
N ASN A 176 12.58 -1.56 -12.62
CA ASN A 176 13.83 -2.25 -12.89
C ASN A 176 13.63 -3.75 -13.18
N LYS A 177 12.39 -4.28 -13.11
CA LYS A 177 12.06 -5.71 -13.26
C LYS A 177 12.79 -6.59 -12.23
N GLU A 178 13.00 -6.07 -11.04
CA GLU A 178 13.60 -6.80 -9.93
C GLU A 178 12.55 -7.67 -9.22
N ALA A 179 12.96 -8.86 -8.79
CA ALA A 179 12.09 -9.74 -8.02
C ALA A 179 11.87 -9.19 -6.60
N ILE A 180 10.64 -9.24 -6.14
CA ILE A 180 10.32 -8.99 -4.73
C ILE A 180 10.56 -10.27 -3.95
N VAL A 181 11.62 -10.29 -3.16
CA VAL A 181 11.96 -11.43 -2.29
C VAL A 181 11.51 -11.10 -0.87
N ARG A 182 10.67 -11.98 -0.30
CA ARG A 182 10.26 -11.90 1.10
C ARG A 182 10.83 -13.07 1.89
N PRO A 183 11.40 -12.81 3.08
CA PRO A 183 11.75 -13.88 4.00
C PRO A 183 10.51 -14.70 4.35
N TYR A 184 10.65 -16.01 4.34
CA TYR A 184 9.57 -16.94 4.57
C TYR A 184 10.05 -18.13 5.39
N LEU A 185 9.37 -18.43 6.49
CA LEU A 185 9.70 -19.55 7.36
C LEU A 185 9.21 -20.89 6.80
N GLY A 186 8.03 -20.91 6.21
CA GLY A 186 7.37 -22.12 5.73
C GLY A 186 6.76 -22.95 6.85
N ILE A 187 6.00 -22.30 7.73
CA ILE A 187 5.21 -22.95 8.77
C ILE A 187 3.77 -22.45 8.75
N SER A 188 2.83 -23.31 9.08
CA SER A 188 1.50 -22.91 9.54
C SER A 188 1.51 -22.87 11.06
N MET A 189 0.90 -21.84 11.64
CA MET A 189 1.02 -21.58 13.07
C MET A 189 -0.21 -20.87 13.62
N TYR A 190 -0.39 -20.95 14.95
CA TYR A 190 -1.34 -20.12 15.69
C TYR A 190 -0.75 -19.71 17.04
N ASP A 191 -1.30 -18.66 17.64
CA ASP A 191 -0.92 -18.19 18.97
C ASP A 191 -1.31 -19.22 20.03
N ALA A 192 -0.31 -19.78 20.72
CA ALA A 192 -0.49 -20.83 21.71
C ALA A 192 -1.08 -20.29 23.02
N SER A 193 -0.96 -19.01 23.32
CA SER A 193 -1.49 -18.36 24.52
C SER A 193 -3.02 -18.37 24.57
N ASN A 194 -3.66 -18.30 23.41
CA ASN A 194 -5.12 -18.29 23.23
C ASN A 194 -5.73 -19.69 23.10
N THR A 195 -4.94 -20.75 23.33
CA THR A 195 -5.36 -22.13 23.22
C THR A 195 -5.47 -22.78 24.59
N ILE A 196 -5.86 -24.07 24.62
CA ILE A 196 -5.85 -24.90 25.82
C ILE A 196 -4.44 -25.09 26.40
N LEU A 197 -3.40 -24.85 25.59
CA LEU A 197 -2.00 -24.98 26.03
C LEU A 197 -1.59 -23.85 26.98
N LYS A 198 -2.18 -22.65 26.82
CA LYS A 198 -1.91 -21.43 27.61
C LYS A 198 -0.42 -21.15 27.82
N VAL A 199 0.38 -21.36 26.77
CA VAL A 199 1.82 -21.14 26.77
C VAL A 199 2.10 -19.92 25.90
N ASP A 200 2.97 -19.02 26.36
CA ASP A 200 3.41 -17.89 25.55
C ASP A 200 4.24 -18.41 24.38
N GLY A 201 3.86 -18.00 23.17
CA GLY A 201 4.54 -18.40 21.95
C GLY A 201 3.59 -18.82 20.84
N VAL A 202 4.20 -19.32 19.76
CA VAL A 202 3.51 -19.72 18.55
C VAL A 202 3.63 -21.24 18.37
N TYR A 203 2.48 -21.93 18.33
CA TYR A 203 2.43 -23.37 18.07
C TYR A 203 2.53 -23.66 16.57
N VAL A 204 3.47 -24.52 16.20
CA VAL A 204 3.70 -24.96 14.82
C VAL A 204 2.74 -26.08 14.47
N VAL A 205 1.82 -25.82 13.55
CA VAL A 205 0.82 -26.80 13.06
C VAL A 205 1.39 -27.68 11.97
N SER A 206 2.15 -27.09 11.05
CA SER A 206 2.80 -27.83 9.97
C SER A 206 4.05 -27.09 9.49
N VAL A 207 4.97 -27.84 8.90
CA VAL A 207 6.22 -27.31 8.31
C VAL A 207 6.28 -27.73 6.86
N GLU A 208 6.51 -26.77 5.96
CA GLU A 208 6.66 -27.05 4.53
C GLU A 208 8.00 -27.72 4.24
N GLU A 209 7.99 -28.72 3.37
CA GLU A 209 9.21 -29.38 2.93
C GLU A 209 10.17 -28.39 2.25
N ASN A 210 11.45 -28.54 2.49
CA ASN A 210 12.51 -27.68 1.94
C ASN A 210 12.47 -26.19 2.35
N SER A 211 11.55 -25.81 3.26
CA SER A 211 11.47 -24.45 3.83
C SER A 211 12.68 -24.10 4.71
N SER A 212 12.77 -22.82 5.09
CA SER A 212 13.77 -22.36 6.07
C SER A 212 13.56 -23.03 7.44
N ALA A 213 12.33 -23.19 7.87
CA ALA A 213 11.96 -23.88 9.11
C ALA A 213 12.37 -25.36 9.10
N ALA A 214 12.07 -26.09 8.00
CA ALA A 214 12.48 -27.49 7.85
C ALA A 214 14.01 -27.65 7.92
N LYS A 215 14.75 -26.77 7.24
CA LYS A 215 16.23 -26.74 7.26
C LYS A 215 16.78 -26.41 8.64
N ALA A 216 16.07 -25.59 9.42
CA ALA A 216 16.44 -25.25 10.80
C ALA A 216 16.06 -26.34 11.80
N GLY A 217 15.34 -27.40 11.37
CA GLY A 217 14.94 -28.51 12.23
C GLY A 217 13.66 -28.28 13.02
N ILE A 218 12.90 -27.23 12.71
CA ILE A 218 11.56 -26.98 13.28
C ILE A 218 10.60 -28.07 12.81
N LYS A 219 9.75 -28.56 13.72
CA LYS A 219 8.80 -29.65 13.49
C LYS A 219 7.39 -29.26 13.92
N GLU A 220 6.42 -29.98 13.40
CA GLU A 220 5.05 -29.96 13.90
C GLU A 220 5.04 -30.26 15.40
N GLY A 221 4.27 -29.48 16.16
CA GLY A 221 4.17 -29.59 17.61
C GLY A 221 5.17 -28.71 18.38
N ASP A 222 6.15 -28.09 17.72
CA ASP A 222 7.06 -27.16 18.38
C ASP A 222 6.33 -25.88 18.81
N ILE A 223 6.81 -25.26 19.88
CA ILE A 223 6.37 -23.92 20.31
C ILE A 223 7.56 -22.97 20.17
N ILE A 224 7.39 -21.97 19.33
CA ILE A 224 8.38 -20.91 19.15
C ILE A 224 8.06 -19.80 20.15
N THR A 225 9.00 -19.51 21.06
CA THR A 225 8.87 -18.50 22.12
C THR A 225 9.76 -17.28 21.85
#